data_efe00e39f1ab3b59ab0961fd65a7d787
#
_entry.id   efe00e39f1ab3b59ab0961fd65a7d787
#
_cell.length_a   1.000
_cell.length_b   1.000
_cell.length_c   1.000
_cell.angle_alpha   90.00
_cell.angle_beta   90.00
_cell.angle_gamma   90.00
#
_symmetry.space_group_name_H-M   'P 1'
#
loop_
_entity.id
_entity.type
_entity.pdbx_description
1 polymer ?
#
loop_
_entity_poly.entity_id
_entity_poly.type
_entity_poly.pdbx_seq_one_letter_code
_entity_poly.pdbx_strand_id
1 'polypeptide(L)'
;MEEAAFVAALRRAGARVFVVGGWVRDRLRGAAAADKDYVVSGIGEAAFCALFPDAQRVGRSFPVYLVTVDGKRAEVAFARRERKTGPGYRGFAVAFSPEVTIEEDLYRRDTTMNSIALELPEGRLIDLYGGREDIARGRVRAVSSHFVEDPVRALRAARQAALFGYEITEETL
;
A
#
# COMPACT_ATOMS: atom_id res chain seq x y z
N MET A 1 9.88 17.11 -8.25
CA MET A 1 8.61 17.84 -8.50
C MET A 1 7.81 17.94 -7.23
N GLU A 2 6.89 18.90 -7.13
CA GLU A 2 5.94 18.99 -6.02
C GLU A 2 4.87 17.88 -6.08
N GLU A 3 4.36 17.43 -4.94
CA GLU A 3 3.32 16.39 -4.87
C GLU A 3 2.07 16.76 -5.69
N ALA A 4 1.64 18.01 -5.62
CA ALA A 4 0.48 18.47 -6.40
C ALA A 4 0.68 18.30 -7.91
N ALA A 5 1.89 18.60 -8.41
CA ALA A 5 2.22 18.41 -9.83
C ALA A 5 2.31 16.93 -10.21
N PHE A 6 2.88 16.09 -9.35
CA PHE A 6 2.94 14.64 -9.51
C PHE A 6 1.52 14.03 -9.63
N VAL A 7 0.65 14.36 -8.68
CA VAL A 7 -0.74 13.89 -8.67
C VAL A 7 -1.52 14.40 -9.89
N ALA A 8 -1.36 15.68 -10.23
CA ALA A 8 -2.05 16.27 -11.39
C ALA A 8 -1.63 15.62 -12.73
N ALA A 9 -0.34 15.29 -12.89
CA ALA A 9 0.14 14.59 -14.08
C ALA A 9 -0.50 13.21 -14.24
N LEU A 10 -0.54 12.42 -13.17
CA LEU A 10 -1.16 11.10 -13.16
C LEU A 10 -2.66 11.16 -13.41
N ARG A 11 -3.36 12.09 -12.79
CA ARG A 11 -4.81 12.25 -12.98
C ARG A 11 -5.19 12.67 -14.40
N ARG A 12 -4.42 13.52 -15.05
CA ARG A 12 -4.63 13.86 -16.47
C ARG A 12 -4.49 12.65 -17.40
N ALA A 13 -3.68 11.67 -17.00
CA ALA A 13 -3.55 10.40 -17.72
C ALA A 13 -4.61 9.36 -17.33
N GLY A 14 -5.61 9.72 -16.52
CA GLY A 14 -6.69 8.84 -16.09
C GLY A 14 -6.40 8.01 -14.84
N ALA A 15 -5.26 8.22 -14.20
CA ALA A 15 -4.90 7.49 -12.98
C ALA A 15 -5.61 8.04 -11.74
N ARG A 16 -5.83 7.16 -10.75
CA ARG A 16 -6.09 7.52 -9.35
C ARG A 16 -4.82 7.33 -8.56
N VAL A 17 -4.58 8.21 -7.59
CA VAL A 17 -3.35 8.25 -6.79
C VAL A 17 -3.68 8.12 -5.32
N PHE A 18 -2.98 7.24 -4.62
CA PHE A 18 -3.19 6.96 -3.21
C PHE A 18 -1.87 6.97 -2.45
N VAL A 19 -1.89 7.51 -1.23
CA VAL A 19 -0.86 7.23 -0.22
C VAL A 19 -1.34 6.05 0.61
N VAL A 20 -0.46 5.11 0.93
CA VAL A 20 -0.83 3.85 1.58
C VAL A 20 0.13 3.47 2.71
N GLY A 21 -0.24 2.43 3.46
CA GLY A 21 0.65 1.73 4.38
C GLY A 21 1.06 2.53 5.61
N GLY A 22 2.36 2.47 5.91
CA GLY A 22 2.91 3.01 7.16
C GLY A 22 2.65 4.49 7.38
N TRP A 23 2.72 5.30 6.34
CA TRP A 23 2.48 6.73 6.43
C TRP A 23 1.04 7.05 6.88
N VAL A 24 0.05 6.40 6.27
CA VAL A 24 -1.38 6.61 6.63
C VAL A 24 -1.63 6.14 8.06
N ARG A 25 -1.15 4.94 8.41
CA ARG A 25 -1.25 4.39 9.77
C ARG A 25 -0.66 5.34 10.80
N ASP A 26 0.55 5.83 10.60
CA ASP A 26 1.25 6.66 11.59
C ASP A 26 0.59 8.03 11.74
N ARG A 27 0.09 8.62 10.65
CA ARG A 27 -0.76 9.81 10.70
C ARG A 27 -2.03 9.59 11.54
N LEU A 28 -2.70 8.46 11.37
CA LEU A 28 -3.92 8.13 12.14
C LEU A 28 -3.61 7.85 13.61
N ARG A 29 -2.41 7.38 13.92
CA ARG A 29 -1.91 7.21 15.30
C ARG A 29 -1.46 8.53 15.96
N GLY A 30 -1.43 9.64 15.23
CA GLY A 30 -0.88 10.91 15.72
C GLY A 30 0.64 10.91 15.84
N ALA A 31 1.34 9.97 15.19
CA ALA A 31 2.78 9.86 15.19
C ALA A 31 3.41 10.58 13.99
N ALA A 32 4.70 10.88 14.08
CA ALA A 32 5.47 11.34 12.92
C ALA A 32 5.48 10.23 11.85
N ALA A 33 4.98 10.57 10.67
CA ALA A 33 4.94 9.63 9.56
C ALA A 33 6.27 9.65 8.79
N ALA A 34 6.72 8.47 8.41
CA ALA A 34 7.88 8.28 7.56
C ALA A 34 7.63 8.72 6.11
N ASP A 35 8.39 8.17 5.16
CA ASP A 35 8.23 8.48 3.75
C ASP A 35 6.89 7.95 3.21
N LYS A 36 6.33 8.67 2.23
CA LYS A 36 5.08 8.29 1.58
C LYS A 36 5.34 7.20 0.55
N ASP A 37 4.55 6.14 0.63
CA ASP A 37 4.43 5.13 -0.42
C ASP A 37 3.16 5.41 -1.22
N TYR A 38 3.30 5.51 -2.54
CA TYR A 38 2.18 5.76 -3.44
C TYR A 38 1.74 4.48 -4.14
N VAL A 39 0.43 4.34 -4.28
CA VAL A 39 -0.17 3.36 -5.20
C VAL A 39 -0.94 4.12 -6.27
N VAL A 40 -0.77 3.69 -7.52
CA VAL A 40 -1.53 4.21 -8.66
C VAL A 40 -2.38 3.11 -9.28
N SER A 41 -3.59 3.48 -9.71
CA SER A 41 -4.50 2.62 -10.48
C SER A 41 -5.04 3.37 -11.69
N GLY A 42 -5.62 2.68 -12.65
CA GLY A 42 -6.19 3.30 -13.85
C GLY A 42 -5.16 3.65 -14.95
N ILE A 43 -3.88 3.31 -14.75
CA ILE A 43 -2.81 3.59 -15.71
C ILE A 43 -1.88 2.38 -15.84
N GLY A 44 -1.38 2.12 -17.05
CA GLY A 44 -0.39 1.08 -17.30
C GLY A 44 1.04 1.57 -17.15
N GLU A 45 1.97 0.62 -16.99
CA GLU A 45 3.42 0.87 -16.79
C GLU A 45 4.02 1.76 -17.88
N ALA A 46 3.69 1.50 -19.16
CA ALA A 46 4.23 2.26 -20.28
C ALA A 46 3.83 3.75 -20.22
N ALA A 47 2.56 4.03 -19.89
CA ALA A 47 2.07 5.41 -19.75
C ALA A 47 2.69 6.11 -18.53
N PHE A 48 2.89 5.39 -17.42
CA PHE A 48 3.60 5.91 -16.25
C PHE A 48 5.05 6.29 -16.59
N CYS A 49 5.79 5.41 -17.27
CA CYS A 49 7.18 5.67 -17.68
C CYS A 49 7.29 6.85 -18.67
N ALA A 50 6.29 7.03 -19.54
CA ALA A 50 6.24 8.19 -20.43
C ALA A 50 6.04 9.52 -19.68
N LEU A 51 5.28 9.51 -18.58
CA LEU A 51 5.10 10.69 -17.72
C LEU A 51 6.33 10.98 -16.84
N PHE A 52 7.04 9.94 -16.42
CA PHE A 52 8.17 10.04 -15.49
C PHE A 52 9.39 9.27 -16.05
N PRO A 53 10.04 9.80 -17.09
CA PRO A 53 11.16 9.09 -17.76
C PRO A 53 12.38 8.89 -16.85
N ASP A 54 12.54 9.72 -15.81
CA ASP A 54 13.63 9.62 -14.84
C ASP A 54 13.29 8.68 -13.65
N ALA A 55 12.10 8.07 -13.63
CA ALA A 55 11.70 7.15 -12.57
C ALA A 55 12.54 5.86 -12.63
N GLN A 56 13.16 5.50 -11.52
CA GLN A 56 14.01 4.32 -11.43
C GLN A 56 13.20 3.09 -11.03
N ARG A 57 13.14 2.08 -11.88
CA ARG A 57 12.49 0.79 -11.57
C ARG A 57 13.38 -0.02 -10.61
N VAL A 58 12.81 -0.46 -9.48
CA VAL A 58 13.54 -1.20 -8.43
C VAL A 58 12.93 -2.56 -8.08
N GLY A 59 11.66 -2.80 -8.35
CA GLY A 59 10.99 -4.08 -8.03
C GLY A 59 11.44 -5.23 -8.95
N ARG A 60 11.75 -6.38 -8.37
CA ARG A 60 12.10 -7.61 -9.13
C ARG A 60 10.87 -8.39 -9.57
N SER A 61 9.93 -8.61 -8.64
CA SER A 61 8.74 -9.45 -8.87
C SER A 61 7.56 -8.67 -9.45
N PHE A 62 7.50 -7.37 -9.22
CA PHE A 62 6.53 -6.44 -9.77
C PHE A 62 7.16 -5.04 -9.83
N PRO A 63 6.68 -4.16 -10.73
CA PRO A 63 7.27 -2.85 -10.87
C PRO A 63 6.97 -1.95 -9.66
N VAL A 64 8.04 -1.47 -9.05
CA VAL A 64 8.04 -0.35 -8.10
C VAL A 64 9.00 0.68 -8.66
N TYR A 65 8.61 1.93 -8.65
CA TYR A 65 9.38 3.04 -9.18
C TYR A 65 9.77 4.00 -8.07
N LEU A 66 11.03 4.42 -8.06
CA LEU A 66 11.48 5.53 -7.23
C LEU A 66 11.31 6.83 -8.01
N VAL A 67 10.56 7.76 -7.44
CA VAL A 67 10.31 9.10 -7.99
C VAL A 67 10.69 10.13 -6.93
N THR A 68 11.24 11.27 -7.34
CA THR A 68 11.51 12.36 -6.40
C THR A 68 10.28 13.29 -6.31
N VAL A 69 9.60 13.25 -5.17
CA VAL A 69 8.42 14.07 -4.85
C VAL A 69 8.75 14.93 -3.62
N ASP A 70 8.49 16.22 -3.68
CA ASP A 70 8.83 17.19 -2.62
C ASP A 70 10.30 17.11 -2.14
N GLY A 71 11.22 16.87 -3.07
CA GLY A 71 12.65 16.73 -2.77
C GLY A 71 13.05 15.42 -2.10
N LYS A 72 12.12 14.49 -1.85
CA LYS A 72 12.36 13.18 -1.26
C LYS A 72 12.13 12.06 -2.25
N ARG A 73 12.86 10.96 -2.10
CA ARG A 73 12.58 9.73 -2.82
C ARG A 73 11.33 9.07 -2.26
N ALA A 74 10.39 8.74 -3.14
CA ALA A 74 9.16 8.06 -2.83
C ALA A 74 9.01 6.81 -3.69
N GLU A 75 8.46 5.74 -3.12
CA GLU A 75 8.10 4.54 -3.85
C GLU A 75 6.71 4.71 -4.48
N VAL A 76 6.61 4.37 -5.76
CA VAL A 76 5.35 4.35 -6.51
C VAL A 76 5.14 2.95 -7.05
N ALA A 77 4.09 2.29 -6.61
CA ALA A 77 3.67 0.97 -7.08
C ALA A 77 2.34 1.06 -7.82
N PHE A 78 2.06 0.08 -8.68
CA PHE A 78 0.73 -0.09 -9.26
C PHE A 78 -0.16 -0.89 -8.31
N ALA A 79 -1.47 -0.59 -8.30
CA ALA A 79 -2.44 -1.45 -7.67
C ALA A 79 -2.33 -2.87 -8.25
N ARG A 80 -2.33 -3.89 -7.40
CA ARG A 80 -2.07 -5.26 -7.83
C ARG A 80 -2.95 -6.27 -7.11
N ARG A 81 -3.21 -7.37 -7.80
CA ARG A 81 -3.76 -8.61 -7.25
C ARG A 81 -2.64 -9.60 -7.00
N GLU A 82 -2.77 -10.37 -5.94
CA GLU A 82 -1.91 -11.51 -5.66
C GLU A 82 -2.75 -12.78 -5.65
N ARG A 83 -2.26 -13.83 -6.28
CA ARG A 83 -2.89 -15.16 -6.26
C ARG A 83 -1.86 -16.19 -5.83
N LYS A 84 -2.20 -16.98 -4.83
CA LYS A 84 -1.37 -18.08 -4.36
C LYS A 84 -1.18 -19.11 -5.48
N THR A 85 0.08 -19.48 -5.78
CA THR A 85 0.45 -20.45 -6.82
C THR A 85 1.37 -21.54 -6.29
N GLY A 86 1.90 -21.38 -5.06
CA GLY A 86 2.82 -22.35 -4.46
C GLY A 86 3.06 -22.05 -2.97
N PRO A 87 3.84 -22.86 -2.28
CA PRO A 87 4.14 -22.66 -0.85
C PRO A 87 5.07 -21.47 -0.61
N GLY A 88 4.98 -20.93 0.61
CA GLY A 88 5.87 -19.86 1.12
C GLY A 88 5.65 -18.49 0.48
N TYR A 89 6.49 -17.53 0.84
CA TYR A 89 6.38 -16.13 0.43
C TYR A 89 6.67 -15.87 -1.06
N ARG A 90 7.30 -16.80 -1.76
CA ARG A 90 7.57 -16.71 -3.22
C ARG A 90 6.47 -17.35 -4.07
N GLY A 91 5.52 -18.04 -3.46
CA GLY A 91 4.46 -18.76 -4.16
C GLY A 91 3.28 -17.88 -4.55
N PHE A 92 3.49 -16.70 -5.12
CA PHE A 92 2.45 -15.80 -5.58
C PHE A 92 2.65 -15.39 -7.05
N ALA A 93 1.58 -15.46 -7.83
CA ALA A 93 1.49 -14.74 -9.08
C ALA A 93 0.94 -13.34 -8.81
N VAL A 94 1.67 -12.33 -9.25
CA VAL A 94 1.29 -10.93 -9.12
C VAL A 94 0.76 -10.45 -10.46
N ALA A 95 -0.44 -9.91 -10.48
CA ALA A 95 -1.04 -9.26 -11.64
C ALA A 95 -1.28 -7.79 -11.33
N PHE A 96 -0.82 -6.91 -12.21
CA PHE A 96 -1.11 -5.48 -12.19
C PHE A 96 -1.53 -5.05 -13.59
N SER A 97 -2.57 -4.26 -13.64
CA SER A 97 -3.12 -3.70 -14.89
C SER A 97 -3.95 -2.47 -14.54
N PRO A 98 -4.31 -1.62 -15.50
CA PRO A 98 -5.14 -0.44 -15.25
C PRO A 98 -6.49 -0.75 -14.58
N GLU A 99 -7.03 -1.96 -14.76
CA GLU A 99 -8.32 -2.39 -14.22
C GLU A 99 -8.25 -2.80 -12.75
N VAL A 100 -7.04 -3.04 -12.21
CA VAL A 100 -6.88 -3.39 -10.79
C VAL A 100 -7.18 -2.18 -9.92
N THR A 101 -8.12 -2.36 -9.00
CA THR A 101 -8.59 -1.28 -8.12
C THR A 101 -7.76 -1.17 -6.85
N ILE A 102 -7.89 -0.04 -6.15
CA ILE A 102 -7.25 0.12 -4.83
C ILE A 102 -7.85 -0.83 -3.79
N GLU A 103 -9.14 -1.14 -3.89
CA GLU A 103 -9.83 -2.06 -3.00
C GLU A 103 -9.21 -3.47 -3.07
N GLU A 104 -8.88 -3.94 -4.26
CA GLU A 104 -8.20 -5.21 -4.48
C GLU A 104 -6.76 -5.19 -3.96
N ASP A 105 -6.04 -4.08 -4.11
CA ASP A 105 -4.71 -3.92 -3.54
C ASP A 105 -4.73 -3.91 -2.01
N LEU A 106 -5.71 -3.28 -1.40
CA LEU A 106 -5.88 -3.26 0.04
C LEU A 106 -6.22 -4.64 0.62
N TYR A 107 -7.04 -5.43 -0.10
CA TYR A 107 -7.47 -6.76 0.34
C TYR A 107 -6.32 -7.76 0.54
N ARG A 108 -5.28 -7.69 -0.30
CA ARG A 108 -4.11 -8.59 -0.24
C ARG A 108 -3.10 -8.25 0.85
N ARG A 109 -3.27 -7.13 1.58
CA ARG A 109 -2.31 -6.67 2.58
C ARG A 109 -2.33 -7.52 3.85
N ASP A 110 -1.34 -7.30 4.72
CA ASP A 110 -1.13 -8.07 5.95
C ASP A 110 -2.18 -7.73 7.03
N THR A 111 -2.15 -6.50 7.53
CA THR A 111 -2.99 -6.08 8.66
C THR A 111 -3.90 -4.93 8.28
N THR A 112 -5.05 -4.84 8.94
CA THR A 112 -6.06 -3.80 8.71
C THR A 112 -5.50 -2.40 8.82
N MET A 113 -4.62 -2.14 9.80
CA MET A 113 -4.00 -0.84 10.01
C MET A 113 -3.06 -0.41 8.85
N ASN A 114 -2.52 -1.37 8.09
CA ASN A 114 -1.72 -1.11 6.89
C ASN A 114 -2.55 -1.17 5.60
N SER A 115 -3.84 -1.50 5.71
CA SER A 115 -4.79 -1.62 4.60
C SER A 115 -5.73 -0.42 4.51
N ILE A 116 -5.19 0.76 4.77
CA ILE A 116 -5.88 2.04 4.65
C ILE A 116 -5.19 2.85 3.55
N ALA A 117 -5.96 3.47 2.68
CA ALA A 117 -5.45 4.37 1.65
C ALA A 117 -5.99 5.79 1.82
N LEU A 118 -5.18 6.78 1.47
CA LEU A 118 -5.57 8.18 1.35
C LEU A 118 -5.55 8.57 -0.11
N GLU A 119 -6.71 8.81 -0.70
CA GLU A 119 -6.84 9.23 -2.11
C GLU A 119 -6.47 10.70 -2.29
N LEU A 120 -5.64 10.99 -3.28
CA LEU A 120 -5.18 12.34 -3.59
C LEU A 120 -5.80 12.87 -4.90
N PRO A 121 -6.07 14.18 -4.97
CA PRO A 121 -5.80 15.23 -3.98
C PRO A 121 -6.91 15.41 -2.95
N GLU A 122 -8.05 14.71 -3.07
CA GLU A 122 -9.27 14.95 -2.28
C GLU A 122 -9.09 14.68 -0.78
N GLY A 123 -8.07 13.94 -0.39
CA GLY A 123 -7.82 13.56 1.01
C GLY A 123 -8.83 12.54 1.55
N ARG A 124 -9.52 11.80 0.68
CA ARG A 124 -10.51 10.79 1.08
C ARG A 124 -9.83 9.54 1.61
N LEU A 125 -10.12 9.17 2.86
CA LEU A 125 -9.69 7.90 3.42
C LEU A 125 -10.57 6.74 2.91
N ILE A 126 -9.90 5.67 2.48
CA ILE A 126 -10.49 4.40 2.10
C ILE A 126 -10.05 3.36 3.13
N ASP A 127 -10.98 2.95 3.98
CA ASP A 127 -10.78 1.99 5.06
C ASP A 127 -11.90 0.94 5.02
N LEU A 128 -11.67 -0.13 4.26
CA LEU A 128 -12.67 -1.17 4.02
C LEU A 128 -12.69 -2.24 5.11
N TYR A 129 -11.63 -2.33 5.88
CA TYR A 129 -11.41 -3.43 6.82
C TYR A 129 -11.37 -2.98 8.28
N GLY A 130 -11.72 -1.72 8.57
CA GLY A 130 -11.79 -1.21 9.93
C GLY A 130 -10.44 -0.93 10.57
N GLY A 131 -9.41 -0.62 9.78
CA GLY A 131 -8.07 -0.35 10.27
C GLY A 131 -8.00 0.87 11.19
N ARG A 132 -8.84 1.88 11.00
CA ARG A 132 -8.93 3.04 11.89
C ARG A 132 -9.42 2.66 13.28
N GLU A 133 -10.42 1.78 13.34
CA GLU A 133 -10.95 1.28 14.61
C GLU A 133 -9.91 0.42 15.34
N ASP A 134 -9.20 -0.44 14.61
CA ASP A 134 -8.13 -1.26 15.18
C ASP A 134 -6.99 -0.40 15.71
N ILE A 135 -6.60 0.66 15.00
CA ILE A 135 -5.62 1.66 15.48
C ILE A 135 -6.11 2.29 16.79
N ALA A 136 -7.36 2.76 16.83
CA ALA A 136 -7.92 3.42 18.00
C ALA A 136 -8.02 2.49 19.22
N ARG A 137 -8.22 1.18 18.99
CA ARG A 137 -8.30 0.15 20.03
C ARG A 137 -6.98 -0.52 20.36
N GLY A 138 -5.88 -0.15 19.71
CA GLY A 138 -4.58 -0.78 19.91
C GLY A 138 -4.54 -2.24 19.48
N ARG A 139 -5.11 -2.58 18.33
CA ARG A 139 -5.22 -3.95 17.82
C ARG A 139 -4.44 -4.15 16.53
N VAL A 140 -3.88 -5.36 16.40
CA VAL A 140 -3.30 -5.89 15.16
C VAL A 140 -4.19 -7.01 14.66
N ARG A 141 -4.90 -6.78 13.56
CA ARG A 141 -5.83 -7.74 12.98
C ARG A 141 -5.50 -7.99 11.51
N ALA A 142 -5.57 -9.25 11.08
CA ALA A 142 -5.42 -9.65 9.70
C ALA A 142 -6.53 -9.05 8.81
N VAL A 143 -6.19 -8.69 7.57
CA VAL A 143 -7.18 -8.17 6.61
C VAL A 143 -8.16 -9.24 6.18
N SER A 144 -7.66 -10.45 5.92
CA SER A 144 -8.45 -11.57 5.38
C SER A 144 -7.78 -12.91 5.66
N SER A 145 -8.45 -14.01 5.30
CA SER A 145 -7.90 -15.37 5.37
C SER A 145 -6.62 -15.57 4.52
N HIS A 146 -6.34 -14.71 3.57
CA HIS A 146 -5.07 -14.72 2.83
C HIS A 146 -3.85 -14.41 3.71
N PHE A 147 -4.06 -13.95 4.94
CA PHE A 147 -2.98 -13.71 5.89
C PHE A 147 -2.09 -14.94 6.10
N VAL A 148 -2.68 -16.11 6.27
CA VAL A 148 -1.97 -17.37 6.51
C VAL A 148 -1.18 -17.91 5.30
N GLU A 149 -1.42 -17.37 4.12
CA GLU A 149 -0.75 -17.81 2.89
C GLU A 149 0.73 -17.42 2.82
N ASP A 150 1.11 -16.36 3.56
CA ASP A 150 2.49 -15.88 3.62
C ASP A 150 2.96 -15.81 5.09
N PRO A 151 3.89 -16.69 5.51
CA PRO A 151 4.38 -16.70 6.89
C PRO A 151 5.10 -15.41 7.31
N VAL A 152 5.58 -14.62 6.35
CA VAL A 152 6.20 -13.31 6.64
C VAL A 152 5.17 -12.34 7.22
N ARG A 153 3.88 -12.47 6.90
CA ARG A 153 2.82 -11.63 7.46
C ARG A 153 2.68 -11.83 8.97
N ALA A 154 2.83 -13.05 9.48
CA ALA A 154 2.83 -13.31 10.93
C ALA A 154 3.98 -12.58 11.64
N LEU A 155 5.20 -12.63 11.08
CA LEU A 155 6.35 -11.89 11.61
C LEU A 155 6.13 -10.37 11.56
N ARG A 156 5.49 -9.87 10.50
CA ARG A 156 5.15 -8.45 10.37
C ARG A 156 4.10 -8.02 11.39
N ALA A 157 3.07 -8.85 11.64
CA ALA A 157 2.05 -8.61 12.67
C ALA A 157 2.68 -8.59 14.08
N ALA A 158 3.52 -9.57 14.40
CA ALA A 158 4.26 -9.61 15.67
C ALA A 158 5.15 -8.37 15.86
N ARG A 159 5.86 -7.95 14.81
CA ARG A 159 6.66 -6.72 14.82
C ARG A 159 5.80 -5.47 15.06
N GLN A 160 4.63 -5.37 14.42
CA GLN A 160 3.71 -4.25 14.61
C GLN A 160 3.18 -4.23 16.05
N ALA A 161 2.78 -5.37 16.60
CA ALA A 161 2.32 -5.50 17.97
C ALA A 161 3.39 -5.03 18.97
N ALA A 162 4.62 -5.52 18.81
CA ALA A 162 5.74 -5.14 19.68
C ALA A 162 6.11 -3.65 19.54
N LEU A 163 6.15 -3.12 18.31
CA LEU A 163 6.56 -1.73 18.05
C LEU A 163 5.56 -0.71 18.58
N PHE A 164 4.26 -1.03 18.51
CA PHE A 164 3.20 -0.09 18.86
C PHE A 164 2.58 -0.36 20.23
N GLY A 165 2.95 -1.45 20.90
CA GLY A 165 2.30 -1.90 22.13
C GLY A 165 0.85 -2.34 21.90
N TYR A 166 0.55 -2.91 20.73
CA TYR A 166 -0.78 -3.35 20.33
C TYR A 166 -0.95 -4.84 20.56
N GLU A 167 -2.19 -5.26 20.78
CA GLU A 167 -2.57 -6.65 20.96
C GLU A 167 -2.93 -7.31 19.62
N ILE A 168 -2.41 -8.53 19.37
CA ILE A 168 -2.84 -9.31 18.21
C ILE A 168 -4.18 -9.97 18.54
N THR A 169 -5.16 -9.82 17.65
CA THR A 169 -6.50 -10.40 17.87
C THR A 169 -6.48 -11.93 17.77
N GLU A 170 -7.38 -12.61 18.49
CA GLU A 170 -7.48 -14.09 18.48
C GLU A 170 -7.67 -14.65 17.08
N GLU A 171 -8.46 -14.00 16.25
CA GLU A 171 -8.68 -14.38 14.84
C GLU A 171 -7.46 -14.24 13.93
N THR A 172 -6.39 -13.60 14.42
CA THR A 172 -5.14 -13.40 13.69
C THR A 172 -4.04 -14.35 14.17
N LEU A 173 -4.19 -14.92 15.38
CA LEU A 173 -3.28 -15.92 15.97
C LEU A 173 -3.48 -17.30 15.37
#